data_58bd16939961bfad0297753e4f2fa52a
#
_entry.id   58bd16939961bfad0297753e4f2fa52a
#
_cell.length_a   1.000
_cell.length_b   1.000
_cell.length_c   1.000
_cell.angle_alpha   90.00
_cell.angle_beta   90.00
_cell.angle_gamma   90.00
#
_symmetry.space_group_name_H-M   'P 1'
#
loop_
_entity.id
_entity.type
_entity.pdbx_description
1 polymer ?
#
loop_
_entity_poly.entity_id
_entity_poly.type
_entity_poly.pdbx_seq_one_letter_code
_entity_poly.pdbx_strand_id
1 'polypeptide(L)'
;MTVEAGTHLPGEGDHAHDDANYIEGAKGVMSWLITLDHKRIGIMYLGAILLNFFVGGVFALLVRTELILPGETIMDAETYNKVFTLHGAIMVFLFIIPSVPAAIGNFFLPIMLGAKDVAFPRLNLMSFYIYVVGAGFAIFSIVDNSVDTGWTFYTPYSQTTSTSVLAMTLAVFILGFSSILTGVNFIATVHKLRAPGLHWKRLPLFIWGIYATSVIQVLATPVLAITLFLLMMEKVLTIGIFDPRLGGDPVLFQHFFWFYSHPAVYIMILPGMAIVNEIIGTFSRRPLFGYMFIAMSSVALALLGFPPLMFFTVAALNTRFQFWIHTRLLSTSTPSGCSARIARDRFSGVMPRSEASRRFSMSSSNSGPPPDIARMRSK
;
A
#
# COMPACT_ATOMS: atom_id res chain seq x y z
N MET A 1 31.64 -69.28 -28.49
CA MET A 1 30.36 -68.52 -28.63
C MET A 1 30.10 -67.80 -27.37
N THR A 2 30.54 -66.55 -27.24
CA THR A 2 30.32 -65.64 -26.11
C THR A 2 29.32 -64.60 -26.59
N VAL A 3 28.14 -64.66 -26.00
CA VAL A 3 27.07 -63.66 -26.23
C VAL A 3 27.30 -62.50 -25.27
N GLU A 4 27.77 -61.37 -25.78
CA GLU A 4 27.75 -60.08 -25.05
C GLU A 4 26.32 -59.60 -24.98
N ALA A 5 25.76 -59.60 -23.76
CA ALA A 5 24.51 -58.91 -23.45
C ALA A 5 24.80 -57.43 -23.15
N GLY A 6 24.58 -56.59 -24.18
CA GLY A 6 24.59 -55.15 -24.01
C GLY A 6 23.38 -54.72 -23.18
N THR A 7 23.61 -54.37 -21.93
CA THR A 7 22.63 -53.68 -21.07
C THR A 7 22.57 -52.19 -21.48
N HIS A 8 21.65 -51.83 -22.35
CA HIS A 8 21.23 -50.46 -22.50
C HIS A 8 20.47 -50.05 -21.23
N LEU A 9 21.09 -49.20 -20.46
CA LEU A 9 20.39 -48.50 -19.39
C LEU A 9 19.51 -47.41 -20.04
N PRO A 10 18.20 -47.37 -19.80
CA PRO A 10 17.35 -46.27 -20.25
C PRO A 10 17.53 -45.13 -19.27
N GLY A 11 18.20 -44.04 -19.68
CA GLY A 11 18.29 -42.86 -18.82
C GLY A 11 19.20 -41.70 -19.22
N GLU A 12 19.90 -41.78 -20.36
CA GLU A 12 20.82 -40.67 -20.75
C GLU A 12 20.23 -39.63 -21.70
N GLY A 13 18.95 -39.75 -22.11
CA GLY A 13 18.33 -38.83 -23.07
C GLY A 13 17.56 -37.66 -22.48
N ASP A 14 17.22 -37.70 -21.19
CA ASP A 14 16.25 -36.72 -20.63
C ASP A 14 16.89 -35.62 -19.76
N HIS A 15 18.19 -35.68 -19.47
CA HIS A 15 18.88 -34.71 -18.62
C HIS A 15 19.38 -33.46 -19.37
N ALA A 16 19.47 -33.46 -20.69
CA ALA A 16 19.95 -32.34 -21.49
C ALA A 16 18.96 -31.15 -21.55
N HIS A 17 17.70 -31.36 -21.20
CA HIS A 17 16.68 -30.26 -21.15
C HIS A 17 16.55 -29.61 -19.77
N ASP A 18 17.06 -30.20 -18.69
CA ASP A 18 16.91 -29.68 -17.32
C ASP A 18 17.97 -28.64 -16.94
N ASP A 19 19.07 -28.54 -17.70
CA ASP A 19 20.17 -27.59 -17.46
C ASP A 19 20.05 -26.27 -18.25
N ALA A 20 19.03 -26.11 -19.11
CA ALA A 20 18.83 -24.89 -19.85
C ALA A 20 18.47 -23.74 -18.90
N ASN A 21 19.27 -22.68 -18.92
CA ASN A 21 19.00 -21.45 -18.18
C ASN A 21 17.60 -20.92 -18.53
N TYR A 22 16.85 -20.43 -17.54
CA TYR A 22 15.49 -19.86 -17.72
C TYR A 22 15.41 -18.74 -18.78
N ILE A 23 16.54 -18.09 -19.11
CA ILE A 23 16.66 -17.10 -20.19
C ILE A 23 16.81 -17.80 -21.56
N GLU A 24 17.58 -18.88 -21.62
CA GLU A 24 17.95 -19.62 -22.85
C GLU A 24 16.91 -20.65 -23.28
N GLY A 25 15.92 -20.95 -22.44
CA GLY A 25 14.82 -21.84 -22.71
C GLY A 25 14.02 -21.47 -23.97
N ALA A 26 12.82 -21.99 -24.13
CA ALA A 26 11.99 -21.76 -25.31
C ALA A 26 11.95 -20.27 -25.73
N LYS A 27 12.31 -19.99 -26.99
CA LYS A 27 12.42 -18.61 -27.54
C LYS A 27 11.07 -18.10 -28.03
N GLY A 28 10.92 -16.77 -28.04
CA GLY A 28 9.73 -16.06 -28.55
C GLY A 28 8.79 -15.54 -27.45
N VAL A 29 8.01 -14.54 -27.78
CA VAL A 29 7.09 -13.84 -26.85
C VAL A 29 6.06 -14.80 -26.23
N MET A 30 5.53 -15.74 -27.04
CA MET A 30 4.54 -16.70 -26.56
C MET A 30 5.11 -17.61 -25.44
N SER A 31 6.39 -17.96 -25.47
CA SER A 31 7.02 -18.77 -24.42
C SER A 31 7.10 -18.05 -23.07
N TRP A 32 7.15 -16.71 -23.09
CA TRP A 32 7.08 -15.91 -21.88
C TRP A 32 5.63 -15.79 -21.38
N LEU A 33 4.69 -15.55 -22.28
CA LEU A 33 3.29 -15.37 -21.89
C LEU A 33 2.67 -16.63 -21.24
N ILE A 34 3.03 -17.83 -21.70
CA ILE A 34 2.49 -19.09 -21.16
C ILE A 34 3.45 -19.80 -20.18
N THR A 35 4.51 -19.11 -19.74
CA THR A 35 5.50 -19.70 -18.83
C THR A 35 4.91 -20.03 -17.47
N LEU A 36 5.36 -21.13 -16.88
CA LEU A 36 5.06 -21.49 -15.49
C LEU A 36 6.25 -21.20 -14.56
N ASP A 37 7.42 -20.85 -15.11
CA ASP A 37 8.63 -20.57 -14.34
C ASP A 37 8.48 -19.30 -13.52
N HIS A 38 8.63 -19.40 -12.19
CA HIS A 38 8.51 -18.29 -11.27
C HIS A 38 9.49 -17.14 -11.54
N LYS A 39 10.68 -17.43 -12.09
CA LYS A 39 11.69 -16.41 -12.42
C LYS A 39 11.24 -15.54 -13.58
N ARG A 40 10.73 -16.19 -14.67
CA ARG A 40 10.17 -15.46 -15.81
C ARG A 40 8.95 -14.65 -15.43
N ILE A 41 8.07 -15.21 -14.61
CA ILE A 41 6.89 -14.48 -14.08
C ILE A 41 7.34 -13.27 -13.22
N GLY A 42 8.34 -13.45 -12.37
CA GLY A 42 8.92 -12.35 -11.58
C GLY A 42 9.51 -11.25 -12.46
N ILE A 43 10.17 -11.57 -13.57
CA ILE A 43 10.69 -10.59 -14.54
C ILE A 43 9.56 -9.89 -15.30
N MET A 44 8.50 -10.60 -15.68
CA MET A 44 7.31 -9.98 -16.31
C MET A 44 6.63 -8.99 -15.37
N TYR A 45 6.48 -9.35 -14.09
CA TYR A 45 6.01 -8.41 -13.07
C TYR A 45 6.94 -7.21 -12.94
N LEU A 46 8.25 -7.43 -12.87
CA LEU A 46 9.21 -6.34 -12.75
C LEU A 46 9.12 -5.37 -13.93
N GLY A 47 9.05 -5.89 -15.16
CA GLY A 47 8.90 -5.06 -16.36
C GLY A 47 7.61 -4.22 -16.34
N ALA A 48 6.48 -4.83 -16.01
CA ALA A 48 5.20 -4.14 -15.92
C ALA A 48 5.17 -3.10 -14.79
N ILE A 49 5.73 -3.42 -13.63
CA ILE A 49 5.83 -2.54 -12.48
C ILE A 49 6.73 -1.33 -12.77
N LEU A 50 7.88 -1.53 -13.42
CA LEU A 50 8.78 -0.44 -13.81
C LEU A 50 8.16 0.47 -14.87
N LEU A 51 7.36 -0.08 -15.79
CA LEU A 51 6.57 0.73 -16.72
C LEU A 51 5.58 1.63 -15.97
N ASN A 52 4.84 1.09 -15.02
CA ASN A 52 3.91 1.86 -14.20
C ASN A 52 4.63 2.88 -13.30
N PHE A 53 5.82 2.54 -12.79
CA PHE A 53 6.68 3.49 -12.08
C PHE A 53 7.06 4.68 -12.95
N PHE A 54 7.46 4.42 -14.19
CA PHE A 54 7.79 5.47 -15.14
C PHE A 54 6.58 6.38 -15.43
N VAL A 55 5.41 5.79 -15.70
CA VAL A 55 4.16 6.54 -15.95
C VAL A 55 3.77 7.38 -14.73
N GLY A 56 3.76 6.79 -13.54
CA GLY A 56 3.48 7.49 -12.28
C GLY A 56 4.54 8.58 -11.98
N GLY A 57 5.80 8.34 -12.32
CA GLY A 57 6.89 9.30 -12.22
C GLY A 57 6.71 10.51 -13.13
N VAL A 58 6.24 10.32 -14.37
CA VAL A 58 5.90 11.41 -15.27
C VAL A 58 4.80 12.28 -14.67
N PHE A 59 3.74 11.69 -14.11
CA PHE A 59 2.70 12.47 -13.42
C PHE A 59 3.24 13.24 -12.21
N ALA A 60 4.16 12.66 -11.44
CA ALA A 60 4.83 13.38 -10.36
C ALA A 60 5.62 14.60 -10.85
N LEU A 61 6.35 14.44 -11.96
CA LEU A 61 7.09 15.55 -12.57
C LEU A 61 6.15 16.66 -13.04
N LEU A 62 5.03 16.32 -13.66
CA LEU A 62 4.03 17.30 -14.08
C LEU A 62 3.46 18.07 -12.87
N VAL A 63 3.04 17.38 -11.82
CA VAL A 63 2.59 17.99 -10.56
C VAL A 63 3.68 18.92 -9.99
N ARG A 64 4.94 18.47 -9.97
CA ARG A 64 6.03 19.25 -9.41
C ARG A 64 6.37 20.48 -10.27
N THR A 65 6.29 20.34 -11.59
CA THR A 65 6.55 21.46 -12.51
C THR A 65 5.49 22.54 -12.36
N GLU A 66 4.22 22.17 -12.22
CA GLU A 66 3.13 23.13 -11.95
C GLU A 66 3.39 23.96 -10.70
N LEU A 67 3.96 23.38 -9.67
CA LEU A 67 4.23 24.04 -8.37
C LEU A 67 5.53 24.88 -8.35
N ILE A 68 6.24 25.06 -9.46
CA ILE A 68 7.47 25.89 -9.51
C ILE A 68 7.12 27.36 -9.38
N LEU A 69 6.05 27.80 -10.01
CA LEU A 69 5.56 29.18 -9.98
C LEU A 69 4.19 29.24 -9.31
N PRO A 70 3.84 30.35 -8.65
CA PRO A 70 2.51 30.52 -8.08
C PRO A 70 1.46 30.75 -9.17
N GLY A 71 0.28 30.17 -9.01
CA GLY A 71 -0.84 30.24 -9.96
C GLY A 71 -0.84 29.07 -10.96
N GLU A 72 -1.78 29.10 -11.90
CA GLU A 72 -1.88 28.11 -12.98
C GLU A 72 -0.84 28.43 -14.05
N THR A 73 0.07 27.48 -14.34
CA THR A 73 1.19 27.69 -15.26
C THR A 73 1.15 26.80 -16.51
N ILE A 74 1.11 25.48 -16.33
CA ILE A 74 1.06 24.49 -17.42
C ILE A 74 -0.25 23.73 -17.47
N MET A 75 -1.02 23.74 -16.39
CA MET A 75 -2.31 23.07 -16.31
C MET A 75 -3.28 23.83 -15.38
N ASP A 76 -4.58 23.67 -15.64
CA ASP A 76 -5.64 24.19 -14.77
C ASP A 76 -5.83 23.32 -13.52
N ALA A 77 -6.55 23.82 -12.54
CA ALA A 77 -6.78 23.11 -11.27
C ALA A 77 -7.46 21.76 -11.44
N GLU A 78 -8.35 21.61 -12.41
CA GLU A 78 -9.02 20.33 -12.69
C GLU A 78 -8.02 19.28 -13.21
N THR A 79 -7.21 19.66 -14.20
CA THR A 79 -6.15 18.78 -14.74
C THR A 79 -5.11 18.43 -13.67
N TYR A 80 -4.74 19.42 -12.83
CA TYR A 80 -3.84 19.17 -11.70
C TYR A 80 -4.38 18.08 -10.76
N ASN A 81 -5.65 18.16 -10.36
CA ASN A 81 -6.29 17.17 -9.49
C ASN A 81 -6.32 15.78 -10.13
N LYS A 82 -6.57 15.69 -11.45
CA LYS A 82 -6.52 14.45 -12.20
C LYS A 82 -5.11 13.86 -12.21
N VAL A 83 -4.10 14.65 -12.55
CA VAL A 83 -2.70 14.21 -12.60
C VAL A 83 -2.19 13.79 -11.21
N PHE A 84 -2.55 14.54 -10.17
CA PHE A 84 -2.24 14.22 -8.78
C PHE A 84 -2.86 12.88 -8.35
N THR A 85 -4.13 12.68 -8.68
CA THR A 85 -4.85 11.42 -8.38
C THR A 85 -4.25 10.23 -9.11
N LEU A 86 -3.93 10.37 -10.39
CA LEU A 86 -3.31 9.33 -11.20
C LEU A 86 -1.91 8.96 -10.70
N HIS A 87 -1.10 9.98 -10.33
CA HIS A 87 0.17 9.71 -9.69
C HIS A 87 -0.01 8.84 -8.45
N GLY A 88 -0.89 9.24 -7.52
CA GLY A 88 -1.13 8.50 -6.28
C GLY A 88 -1.64 7.07 -6.52
N ALA A 89 -2.66 6.91 -7.35
CA ALA A 89 -3.27 5.62 -7.62
C ALA A 89 -2.31 4.63 -8.32
N ILE A 90 -1.57 5.08 -9.34
CA ILE A 90 -0.61 4.24 -10.05
C ILE A 90 0.56 3.87 -9.15
N MET A 91 1.13 4.83 -8.41
CA MET A 91 2.27 4.56 -7.53
C MET A 91 1.91 3.62 -6.40
N VAL A 92 0.72 3.74 -5.81
CA VAL A 92 0.30 2.86 -4.72
C VAL A 92 -0.08 1.47 -5.24
N PHE A 93 -1.02 1.37 -6.17
CA PHE A 93 -1.64 0.08 -6.51
C PHE A 93 -0.89 -0.69 -7.61
N LEU A 94 -0.24 0.00 -8.54
CA LEU A 94 0.44 -0.64 -9.68
C LEU A 94 1.96 -0.72 -9.53
N PHE A 95 2.55 0.09 -8.63
CA PHE A 95 3.99 0.06 -8.42
C PHE A 95 4.36 -0.47 -7.03
N ILE A 96 4.11 0.27 -5.92
CA ILE A 96 4.72 -0.03 -4.62
C ILE A 96 4.19 -1.36 -4.04
N ILE A 97 2.86 -1.56 -4.01
CA ILE A 97 2.25 -2.77 -3.43
C ILE A 97 2.76 -4.05 -4.11
N PRO A 98 2.77 -4.17 -5.46
CA PRO A 98 3.23 -5.41 -6.11
C PRO A 98 4.76 -5.50 -6.25
N SER A 99 5.54 -4.42 -6.09
CA SER A 99 6.97 -4.37 -6.44
C SER A 99 7.80 -5.44 -5.73
N VAL A 100 7.78 -5.48 -4.43
CA VAL A 100 8.61 -6.46 -3.70
C VAL A 100 7.91 -7.83 -3.63
N PRO A 101 6.64 -7.96 -3.23
CA PRO A 101 6.01 -9.28 -3.16
C PRO A 101 5.92 -9.96 -4.53
N ALA A 102 5.33 -9.31 -5.54
CA ALA A 102 5.04 -9.99 -6.80
C ALA A 102 6.27 -10.12 -7.72
N ALA A 103 7.16 -9.13 -7.79
CA ALA A 103 8.37 -9.24 -8.62
C ALA A 103 9.51 -9.96 -7.89
N ILE A 104 10.02 -9.35 -6.81
CA ILE A 104 11.19 -9.84 -6.09
C ILE A 104 10.87 -11.12 -5.32
N GLY A 105 9.67 -11.20 -4.69
CA GLY A 105 9.20 -12.38 -3.99
C GLY A 105 9.10 -13.59 -4.90
N ASN A 106 8.50 -13.45 -6.09
CA ASN A 106 8.45 -14.54 -7.06
C ASN A 106 9.83 -15.04 -7.47
N PHE A 107 10.79 -14.14 -7.63
CA PHE A 107 12.13 -14.53 -8.05
C PHE A 107 12.90 -15.24 -6.93
N PHE A 108 12.94 -14.68 -5.73
CA PHE A 108 13.84 -15.13 -4.67
C PHE A 108 13.24 -16.13 -3.68
N LEU A 109 11.91 -16.09 -3.44
CA LEU A 109 11.29 -16.93 -2.42
C LEU A 109 11.53 -18.44 -2.65
N PRO A 110 11.31 -19.01 -3.85
CA PRO A 110 11.58 -20.43 -4.07
C PRO A 110 13.07 -20.75 -3.93
N ILE A 111 13.95 -19.89 -4.47
CA ILE A 111 15.40 -20.06 -4.39
C ILE A 111 15.87 -20.12 -2.95
N MET A 112 15.43 -19.18 -2.11
CA MET A 112 15.83 -19.11 -0.68
C MET A 112 15.21 -20.23 0.16
N LEU A 113 14.12 -20.84 -0.29
CA LEU A 113 13.52 -22.03 0.33
C LEU A 113 14.15 -23.33 -0.13
N GLY A 114 15.01 -23.32 -1.19
CA GLY A 114 15.54 -24.50 -1.84
C GLY A 114 14.47 -25.26 -2.63
N ALA A 115 13.43 -24.59 -3.09
CA ALA A 115 12.34 -25.14 -3.89
C ALA A 115 12.61 -24.91 -5.38
N LYS A 116 12.18 -25.85 -6.24
CA LYS A 116 12.29 -25.72 -7.71
C LYS A 116 11.38 -24.61 -8.24
N ASP A 117 10.17 -24.45 -7.67
CA ASP A 117 9.17 -23.46 -8.06
C ASP A 117 8.25 -23.12 -6.90
N VAL A 118 7.29 -22.19 -7.09
CA VAL A 118 6.20 -21.91 -6.16
C VAL A 118 5.21 -23.08 -6.08
N ALA A 119 4.38 -23.13 -5.02
CA ALA A 119 3.45 -24.25 -4.81
C ALA A 119 2.40 -24.40 -5.92
N PHE A 120 1.96 -23.30 -6.51
CA PHE A 120 0.94 -23.26 -7.56
C PHE A 120 1.40 -22.41 -8.77
N PRO A 121 2.21 -22.95 -9.70
CA PRO A 121 2.76 -22.20 -10.82
C PRO A 121 1.68 -21.62 -11.76
N ARG A 122 0.59 -22.36 -12.00
CA ARG A 122 -0.55 -21.88 -12.82
C ARG A 122 -1.26 -20.72 -12.17
N LEU A 123 -1.45 -20.76 -10.85
CA LEU A 123 -2.04 -19.67 -10.08
C LEU A 123 -1.15 -18.42 -10.10
N ASN A 124 0.16 -18.62 -10.11
CA ASN A 124 1.15 -17.56 -10.23
C ASN A 124 1.05 -16.82 -11.56
N LEU A 125 0.98 -17.55 -12.67
CA LEU A 125 0.78 -16.96 -14.00
C LEU A 125 -0.58 -16.24 -14.08
N MET A 126 -1.64 -16.84 -13.52
CA MET A 126 -2.98 -16.23 -13.48
C MET A 126 -2.98 -14.92 -12.70
N SER A 127 -2.25 -14.84 -11.58
CA SER A 127 -2.13 -13.58 -10.81
C SER A 127 -1.49 -12.47 -11.65
N PHE A 128 -0.49 -12.79 -12.49
CA PHE A 128 0.10 -11.83 -13.41
C PHE A 128 -0.92 -11.34 -14.47
N TYR A 129 -1.70 -12.25 -15.07
CA TYR A 129 -2.71 -11.83 -16.04
C TYR A 129 -3.79 -10.94 -15.43
N ILE A 130 -4.24 -11.25 -14.22
CA ILE A 130 -5.20 -10.41 -13.49
C ILE A 130 -4.60 -9.03 -13.20
N TYR A 131 -3.30 -8.97 -12.84
CA TYR A 131 -2.59 -7.70 -12.69
C TYR A 131 -2.58 -6.88 -13.99
N VAL A 132 -2.28 -7.50 -15.14
CA VAL A 132 -2.27 -6.83 -16.45
C VAL A 132 -3.66 -6.32 -16.81
N VAL A 133 -4.72 -7.10 -16.55
CA VAL A 133 -6.10 -6.66 -16.78
C VAL A 133 -6.45 -5.46 -15.89
N GLY A 134 -6.10 -5.50 -14.61
CA GLY A 134 -6.29 -4.37 -13.69
C GLY A 134 -5.54 -3.11 -14.16
N ALA A 135 -4.29 -3.26 -14.59
CA ALA A 135 -3.51 -2.17 -15.18
C ALA A 135 -4.17 -1.59 -16.45
N GLY A 136 -4.76 -2.47 -17.28
CA GLY A 136 -5.53 -2.06 -18.47
C GLY A 136 -6.73 -1.17 -18.12
N PHE A 137 -7.50 -1.51 -17.09
CA PHE A 137 -8.60 -0.67 -16.62
C PHE A 137 -8.11 0.66 -16.02
N ALA A 138 -6.96 0.67 -15.34
CA ALA A 138 -6.36 1.92 -14.86
C ALA A 138 -5.95 2.83 -16.02
N ILE A 139 -5.34 2.29 -17.08
CA ILE A 139 -5.02 3.03 -18.31
C ILE A 139 -6.30 3.53 -18.99
N PHE A 140 -7.33 2.69 -19.07
CA PHE A 140 -8.63 3.10 -19.61
C PHE A 140 -9.20 4.31 -18.86
N SER A 141 -9.12 4.32 -17.51
CA SER A 141 -9.53 5.46 -16.68
C SER A 141 -8.79 6.76 -17.03
N ILE A 142 -7.52 6.68 -17.47
CA ILE A 142 -6.76 7.87 -17.89
C ILE A 142 -7.32 8.45 -19.19
N VAL A 143 -7.72 7.59 -20.12
CA VAL A 143 -8.15 8.00 -21.47
C VAL A 143 -9.62 8.46 -21.50
N ASP A 144 -10.48 7.82 -20.70
CA ASP A 144 -11.93 8.06 -20.73
C ASP A 144 -12.29 9.45 -20.13
N ASN A 145 -12.06 9.67 -18.88
CA ASN A 145 -12.14 10.96 -18.18
C ASN A 145 -11.44 10.84 -16.86
N SER A 146 -10.15 11.17 -16.84
CA SER A 146 -9.26 10.90 -15.72
C SER A 146 -9.88 11.19 -14.35
N VAL A 147 -9.73 10.23 -13.43
CA VAL A 147 -10.22 10.35 -12.07
C VAL A 147 -9.53 11.47 -11.30
N ASP A 148 -10.28 12.22 -10.49
CA ASP A 148 -9.84 13.43 -9.76
C ASP A 148 -10.04 13.36 -8.24
N THR A 149 -10.46 12.21 -7.72
CA THR A 149 -10.90 12.03 -6.31
C THR A 149 -9.78 11.85 -5.31
N GLY A 150 -8.52 11.87 -5.74
CA GLY A 150 -7.42 11.31 -4.98
C GLY A 150 -7.41 9.77 -5.00
N TRP A 151 -6.29 9.16 -4.62
CA TRP A 151 -6.11 7.70 -4.64
C TRP A 151 -6.95 6.94 -3.61
N THR A 152 -7.58 7.66 -2.68
CA THR A 152 -8.43 7.10 -1.62
C THR A 152 -9.89 6.99 -2.01
N PHE A 153 -10.32 7.63 -3.10
CA PHE A 153 -11.70 7.60 -3.61
C PHE A 153 -12.77 8.02 -2.58
N TYR A 154 -12.49 9.02 -1.74
CA TYR A 154 -13.39 9.39 -0.65
C TYR A 154 -14.76 9.84 -1.11
N THR A 155 -15.77 9.30 -0.43
CA THR A 155 -17.17 9.72 -0.54
C THR A 155 -17.43 10.95 0.34
N PRO A 156 -18.35 11.83 0.00
CA PRO A 156 -19.34 11.73 -1.10
C PRO A 156 -18.83 12.19 -2.47
N TYR A 157 -17.65 12.80 -2.58
CA TYR A 157 -17.14 13.38 -3.81
C TYR A 157 -17.00 12.34 -4.95
N SER A 158 -16.47 11.16 -4.67
CA SER A 158 -16.31 10.08 -5.64
C SER A 158 -17.65 9.59 -6.22
N GLN A 159 -18.77 9.80 -5.50
CA GLN A 159 -20.11 9.48 -5.99
C GLN A 159 -20.67 10.56 -6.92
N THR A 160 -20.32 11.82 -6.68
CA THR A 160 -20.92 12.97 -7.38
C THR A 160 -20.14 13.41 -8.61
N THR A 161 -18.83 13.18 -8.64
CA THR A 161 -17.99 13.53 -9.80
C THR A 161 -18.38 12.75 -11.05
N SER A 162 -18.25 13.40 -12.21
CA SER A 162 -18.46 12.77 -13.53
C SER A 162 -17.21 12.06 -14.08
N THR A 163 -16.11 12.07 -13.32
CA THR A 163 -14.85 11.46 -13.74
C THR A 163 -14.89 9.93 -13.67
N SER A 164 -13.90 9.26 -14.26
CA SER A 164 -13.87 7.81 -14.47
C SER A 164 -13.54 7.02 -13.19
N VAL A 165 -14.21 7.36 -12.08
CA VAL A 165 -14.06 6.68 -10.78
C VAL A 165 -14.37 5.19 -10.89
N LEU A 166 -15.42 4.85 -11.65
CA LEU A 166 -15.86 3.45 -11.81
C LEU A 166 -14.75 2.58 -12.43
N ALA A 167 -14.09 3.06 -13.50
CA ALA A 167 -13.02 2.30 -14.14
C ALA A 167 -11.79 2.16 -13.24
N MET A 168 -11.40 3.22 -12.53
CA MET A 168 -10.25 3.16 -11.63
C MET A 168 -10.52 2.29 -10.40
N THR A 169 -11.71 2.36 -9.80
CA THR A 169 -12.07 1.49 -8.67
C THR A 169 -12.19 0.03 -9.09
N LEU A 170 -12.69 -0.24 -10.30
CA LEU A 170 -12.70 -1.59 -10.88
C LEU A 170 -11.27 -2.09 -11.13
N ALA A 171 -10.36 -1.23 -11.61
CA ALA A 171 -8.94 -1.57 -11.74
C ALA A 171 -8.36 -2.04 -10.41
N VAL A 172 -8.53 -1.25 -9.34
CA VAL A 172 -8.00 -1.57 -8.00
C VAL A 172 -8.66 -2.84 -7.43
N PHE A 173 -9.97 -3.01 -7.66
CA PHE A 173 -10.70 -4.23 -7.29
C PHE A 173 -10.08 -5.48 -7.93
N ILE A 174 -9.81 -5.44 -9.24
CA ILE A 174 -9.18 -6.55 -9.99
C ILE A 174 -7.75 -6.79 -9.48
N LEU A 175 -6.96 -5.74 -9.26
CA LEU A 175 -5.61 -5.84 -8.70
C LEU A 175 -5.60 -6.51 -7.31
N GLY A 176 -6.65 -6.31 -6.52
CA GLY A 176 -6.84 -6.99 -5.24
C GLY A 176 -6.83 -8.51 -5.38
N PHE A 177 -7.50 -9.08 -6.39
CA PHE A 177 -7.47 -10.53 -6.63
C PHE A 177 -6.07 -11.03 -7.00
N SER A 178 -5.33 -10.29 -7.84
CA SER A 178 -3.93 -10.63 -8.13
C SER A 178 -3.09 -10.73 -6.86
N SER A 179 -3.26 -9.78 -5.95
CA SER A 179 -2.56 -9.73 -4.66
C SER A 179 -2.93 -10.92 -3.77
N ILE A 180 -4.22 -11.26 -3.65
CA ILE A 180 -4.69 -12.41 -2.86
C ILE A 180 -4.10 -13.72 -3.40
N LEU A 181 -4.14 -13.94 -4.71
CA LEU A 181 -3.62 -15.16 -5.34
C LEU A 181 -2.11 -15.31 -5.10
N THR A 182 -1.35 -14.22 -5.20
CA THR A 182 0.08 -14.19 -4.88
C THR A 182 0.30 -14.55 -3.41
N GLY A 183 -0.45 -13.95 -2.49
CA GLY A 183 -0.35 -14.21 -1.05
C GLY A 183 -0.64 -15.67 -0.70
N VAL A 184 -1.72 -16.24 -1.22
CA VAL A 184 -2.08 -17.67 -1.02
C VAL A 184 -0.97 -18.59 -1.54
N ASN A 185 -0.43 -18.29 -2.72
CA ASN A 185 0.61 -19.10 -3.31
C ASN A 185 1.90 -19.08 -2.48
N PHE A 186 2.31 -17.92 -1.98
CA PHE A 186 3.51 -17.78 -1.15
C PHE A 186 3.37 -18.44 0.21
N ILE A 187 2.22 -18.30 0.88
CA ILE A 187 1.93 -19.01 2.12
C ILE A 187 2.07 -20.53 1.88
N ALA A 188 1.43 -21.06 0.82
CA ALA A 188 1.49 -22.49 0.50
C ALA A 188 2.93 -22.92 0.18
N THR A 189 3.70 -22.11 -0.54
CA THR A 189 5.10 -22.40 -0.90
C THR A 189 5.97 -22.52 0.37
N VAL A 190 5.85 -21.55 1.29
CA VAL A 190 6.60 -21.56 2.55
C VAL A 190 6.22 -22.76 3.44
N HIS A 191 4.97 -23.19 3.42
CA HIS A 191 4.55 -24.33 4.24
C HIS A 191 4.93 -25.68 3.64
N LYS A 192 4.79 -25.84 2.31
CA LYS A 192 4.89 -27.15 1.65
C LYS A 192 6.24 -27.46 1.03
N LEU A 193 6.98 -26.43 0.56
CA LEU A 193 8.14 -26.62 -0.32
C LEU A 193 9.47 -26.22 0.31
N ARG A 194 9.56 -26.14 1.62
CA ARG A 194 10.84 -25.91 2.31
C ARG A 194 11.76 -27.10 2.14
N ALA A 195 13.04 -26.83 1.84
CA ALA A 195 14.05 -27.87 1.78
C ALA A 195 14.15 -28.66 3.10
N PRO A 196 14.48 -29.96 3.05
CA PRO A 196 14.73 -30.76 4.23
C PRO A 196 15.76 -30.09 5.17
N GLY A 197 15.44 -29.99 6.46
CA GLY A 197 16.30 -29.32 7.45
C GLY A 197 16.09 -27.80 7.58
N LEU A 198 15.34 -27.16 6.69
CA LEU A 198 15.00 -25.76 6.78
C LEU A 198 13.78 -25.54 7.68
N HIS A 199 14.00 -25.42 8.99
CA HIS A 199 12.95 -25.18 9.97
C HIS A 199 12.67 -23.68 10.13
N TRP A 200 11.50 -23.34 10.71
CA TRP A 200 11.08 -21.96 10.95
C TRP A 200 12.15 -21.09 11.61
N LYS A 201 12.91 -21.61 12.58
CA LYS A 201 13.99 -20.88 13.25
C LYS A 201 15.25 -20.65 12.41
N ARG A 202 15.30 -21.19 11.19
CA ARG A 202 16.45 -21.07 10.27
C ARG A 202 16.08 -20.44 8.92
N LEU A 203 14.82 -19.95 8.79
CA LEU A 203 14.39 -19.27 7.58
C LEU A 203 15.14 -17.94 7.43
N PRO A 204 15.56 -17.55 6.23
CA PRO A 204 16.03 -16.19 5.95
C PRO A 204 14.99 -15.15 6.38
N LEU A 205 15.44 -13.96 6.83
CA LEU A 205 14.54 -12.89 7.27
C LEU A 205 13.67 -12.38 6.12
N PHE A 206 14.18 -12.44 4.88
CA PHE A 206 13.39 -12.13 3.69
C PHE A 206 12.13 -13.01 3.60
N ILE A 207 12.27 -14.32 3.86
CA ILE A 207 11.12 -15.24 3.86
C ILE A 207 10.11 -14.88 4.95
N TRP A 208 10.55 -14.50 6.14
CA TRP A 208 9.65 -14.02 7.19
C TRP A 208 8.90 -12.75 6.79
N GLY A 209 9.58 -11.79 6.16
CA GLY A 209 8.94 -10.57 5.65
C GLY A 209 7.91 -10.86 4.56
N ILE A 210 8.25 -11.68 3.57
CA ILE A 210 7.33 -12.08 2.50
C ILE A 210 6.15 -12.91 3.05
N TYR A 211 6.40 -13.80 4.01
CA TYR A 211 5.35 -14.59 4.65
C TYR A 211 4.36 -13.71 5.41
N ALA A 212 4.86 -12.79 6.24
CA ALA A 212 4.05 -11.82 6.97
C ALA A 212 3.22 -10.94 6.02
N THR A 213 3.85 -10.44 4.95
CA THR A 213 3.19 -9.68 3.88
C THR A 213 2.09 -10.49 3.21
N SER A 214 2.34 -11.75 2.90
CA SER A 214 1.34 -12.64 2.27
C SER A 214 0.12 -12.87 3.15
N VAL A 215 0.31 -12.98 4.47
CA VAL A 215 -0.79 -13.06 5.43
C VAL A 215 -1.64 -11.81 5.40
N ILE A 216 -1.01 -10.61 5.36
CA ILE A 216 -1.75 -9.34 5.24
C ILE A 216 -2.52 -9.30 3.92
N GLN A 217 -1.90 -9.67 2.79
CA GLN A 217 -2.55 -9.68 1.49
C GLN A 217 -3.84 -10.52 1.49
N VAL A 218 -3.80 -11.70 2.07
CA VAL A 218 -4.95 -12.60 2.10
C VAL A 218 -6.06 -12.10 3.05
N LEU A 219 -5.71 -11.49 4.18
CA LEU A 219 -6.69 -11.07 5.19
C LEU A 219 -7.25 -9.66 4.94
N ALA A 220 -6.41 -8.72 4.53
CA ALA A 220 -6.82 -7.31 4.40
C ALA A 220 -7.43 -7.00 3.02
N THR A 221 -6.89 -7.56 1.94
CA THR A 221 -7.34 -7.22 0.58
C THR A 221 -8.82 -7.50 0.31
N PRO A 222 -9.45 -8.57 0.86
CA PRO A 222 -10.90 -8.76 0.72
C PRO A 222 -11.73 -7.59 1.25
N VAL A 223 -11.29 -6.90 2.30
CA VAL A 223 -12.01 -5.73 2.85
C VAL A 223 -11.96 -4.56 1.85
N LEU A 224 -10.82 -4.32 1.21
CA LEU A 224 -10.75 -3.33 0.12
C LEU A 224 -11.68 -3.72 -1.02
N ALA A 225 -11.67 -4.99 -1.44
CA ALA A 225 -12.52 -5.47 -2.52
C ALA A 225 -14.01 -5.21 -2.22
N ILE A 226 -14.46 -5.51 -1.01
CA ILE A 226 -15.84 -5.23 -0.57
C ILE A 226 -16.09 -3.71 -0.58
N THR A 227 -15.18 -2.91 -0.05
CA THR A 227 -15.33 -1.43 0.00
C THR A 227 -15.51 -0.84 -1.39
N LEU A 228 -14.64 -1.22 -2.33
CA LEU A 228 -14.71 -0.72 -3.70
C LEU A 228 -15.92 -1.27 -4.46
N PHE A 229 -16.30 -2.52 -4.20
CA PHE A 229 -17.51 -3.10 -4.78
C PHE A 229 -18.77 -2.34 -4.32
N LEU A 230 -18.90 -2.03 -3.03
CA LEU A 230 -20.01 -1.25 -2.50
C LEU A 230 -20.01 0.17 -3.08
N LEU A 231 -18.83 0.80 -3.24
CA LEU A 231 -18.71 2.10 -3.88
C LEU A 231 -19.19 2.09 -5.35
N MET A 232 -18.78 1.05 -6.11
CA MET A 232 -19.24 0.87 -7.50
C MET A 232 -20.75 0.61 -7.57
N MET A 233 -21.29 -0.25 -6.69
CA MET A 233 -22.71 -0.54 -6.62
C MET A 233 -23.52 0.72 -6.30
N GLU A 234 -23.09 1.53 -5.34
CA GLU A 234 -23.74 2.79 -5.01
C GLU A 234 -23.78 3.75 -6.20
N LYS A 235 -22.62 3.91 -6.90
CA LYS A 235 -22.51 4.80 -8.05
C LYS A 235 -23.40 4.35 -9.24
N VAL A 236 -23.55 3.03 -9.46
CA VAL A 236 -24.34 2.48 -10.56
C VAL A 236 -25.84 2.42 -10.22
N LEU A 237 -26.19 2.01 -9.00
CA LEU A 237 -27.57 1.76 -8.59
C LEU A 237 -28.19 2.93 -7.81
N THR A 238 -27.42 3.99 -7.50
CA THR A 238 -27.86 5.17 -6.72
C THR A 238 -28.52 4.80 -5.38
N ILE A 239 -27.94 3.81 -4.68
CA ILE A 239 -28.36 3.38 -3.34
C ILE A 239 -27.53 4.12 -2.28
N GLY A 240 -28.16 4.48 -1.15
CA GLY A 240 -27.50 5.25 -0.09
C GLY A 240 -26.70 4.35 0.86
N ILE A 241 -25.47 3.97 0.50
CA ILE A 241 -24.56 3.24 1.38
C ILE A 241 -23.61 4.24 2.06
N PHE A 242 -22.98 5.11 1.30
CA PHE A 242 -21.99 6.08 1.75
C PHE A 242 -22.39 7.53 1.49
N ASP A 243 -23.32 7.79 0.55
CA ASP A 243 -23.78 9.15 0.22
C ASP A 243 -24.82 9.62 1.25
N PRO A 244 -24.52 10.68 2.05
CA PRO A 244 -25.43 11.19 3.07
C PRO A 244 -26.73 11.77 2.48
N ARG A 245 -26.77 12.17 1.21
CA ARG A 245 -27.99 12.65 0.54
C ARG A 245 -29.02 11.54 0.36
N LEU A 246 -28.58 10.29 0.32
CA LEU A 246 -29.40 9.09 0.19
C LEU A 246 -29.54 8.33 1.52
N GLY A 247 -29.08 8.90 2.64
CA GLY A 247 -29.11 8.27 3.96
C GLY A 247 -27.91 7.41 4.30
N GLY A 248 -26.85 7.43 3.48
CA GLY A 248 -25.59 6.72 3.72
C GLY A 248 -24.65 7.45 4.67
N ASP A 249 -23.54 6.79 5.05
CA ASP A 249 -22.52 7.33 5.94
C ASP A 249 -21.13 7.34 5.27
N PRO A 250 -20.58 8.52 4.92
CA PRO A 250 -19.26 8.63 4.31
C PRO A 250 -18.13 8.20 5.26
N VAL A 251 -18.33 8.24 6.58
CA VAL A 251 -17.35 7.81 7.57
C VAL A 251 -17.21 6.28 7.53
N LEU A 252 -18.29 5.56 7.21
CA LEU A 252 -18.26 4.11 7.02
C LEU A 252 -17.31 3.72 5.88
N PHE A 253 -17.31 4.47 4.76
CA PHE A 253 -16.35 4.27 3.68
C PHE A 253 -14.91 4.43 4.17
N GLN A 254 -14.63 5.48 4.93
CA GLN A 254 -13.28 5.74 5.45
C GLN A 254 -12.82 4.61 6.37
N HIS A 255 -13.67 4.11 7.25
CA HIS A 255 -13.34 2.99 8.13
C HIS A 255 -12.99 1.72 7.34
N PHE A 256 -13.79 1.34 6.35
CA PHE A 256 -13.54 0.18 5.52
C PHE A 256 -12.29 0.35 4.66
N PHE A 257 -12.10 1.52 4.06
CA PHE A 257 -10.92 1.80 3.26
C PHE A 257 -9.63 1.72 4.08
N TRP A 258 -9.59 2.33 5.26
CA TRP A 258 -8.41 2.34 6.12
C TRP A 258 -8.18 1.04 6.87
N PHE A 259 -9.21 0.21 7.02
CA PHE A 259 -9.04 -1.17 7.49
C PHE A 259 -8.10 -1.97 6.58
N TYR A 260 -8.11 -1.70 5.29
CA TYR A 260 -7.14 -2.24 4.33
C TYR A 260 -5.89 -1.37 4.21
N SER A 261 -6.05 -0.06 4.05
CA SER A 261 -4.95 0.79 3.56
C SER A 261 -3.83 0.95 4.59
N HIS A 262 -4.11 0.78 5.88
CA HIS A 262 -3.04 0.69 6.86
C HIS A 262 -2.28 -0.64 6.77
N PRO A 263 -2.90 -1.83 6.78
CA PRO A 263 -2.19 -3.07 6.42
C PRO A 263 -1.45 -3.01 5.09
N ALA A 264 -1.97 -2.30 4.09
CA ALA A 264 -1.29 -2.13 2.81
C ALA A 264 0.07 -1.43 2.93
N VAL A 265 0.23 -0.46 3.82
CA VAL A 265 1.56 0.16 4.04
C VAL A 265 2.55 -0.84 4.65
N TYR A 266 2.07 -1.82 5.41
CA TYR A 266 2.92 -2.92 5.87
C TYR A 266 3.26 -3.90 4.76
N ILE A 267 2.37 -4.15 3.79
CA ILE A 267 2.69 -4.90 2.56
C ILE A 267 3.85 -4.23 1.82
N MET A 268 3.91 -2.90 1.83
CA MET A 268 4.98 -2.14 1.18
C MET A 268 6.30 -2.23 1.94
N ILE A 269 6.29 -2.05 3.28
CA ILE A 269 7.51 -1.86 4.06
C ILE A 269 8.14 -3.15 4.57
N LEU A 270 7.35 -4.17 4.96
CA LEU A 270 7.88 -5.40 5.56
C LEU A 270 8.87 -6.14 4.65
N PRO A 271 8.57 -6.33 3.34
CA PRO A 271 9.52 -6.99 2.45
C PRO A 271 10.79 -6.17 2.25
N GLY A 272 10.67 -4.84 2.19
CA GLY A 272 11.80 -3.92 2.09
C GLY A 272 12.72 -3.99 3.31
N MET A 273 12.15 -3.96 4.52
CA MET A 273 12.91 -4.14 5.77
C MET A 273 13.60 -5.51 5.80
N ALA A 274 12.94 -6.54 5.33
CA ALA A 274 13.50 -7.89 5.28
C ALA A 274 14.72 -7.97 4.33
N ILE A 275 14.64 -7.33 3.15
CA ILE A 275 15.77 -7.20 2.21
C ILE A 275 16.94 -6.45 2.89
N VAL A 276 16.66 -5.33 3.54
CA VAL A 276 17.70 -4.54 4.21
C VAL A 276 18.41 -5.37 5.30
N ASN A 277 17.67 -6.18 6.07
CA ASN A 277 18.27 -7.06 7.07
C ASN A 277 19.20 -8.10 6.45
N GLU A 278 18.84 -8.73 5.33
CA GLU A 278 19.72 -9.68 4.62
C GLU A 278 20.99 -8.97 4.09
N ILE A 279 20.83 -7.78 3.53
CA ILE A 279 21.94 -6.97 3.03
C ILE A 279 22.90 -6.60 4.18
N ILE A 280 22.39 -6.12 5.32
CA ILE A 280 23.20 -5.75 6.47
C ILE A 280 23.99 -6.97 6.97
N GLY A 281 23.36 -8.13 7.13
CA GLY A 281 24.02 -9.37 7.54
C GLY A 281 25.16 -9.76 6.60
N THR A 282 24.91 -9.68 5.29
CA THR A 282 25.87 -10.06 4.26
C THR A 282 27.06 -9.10 4.19
N PHE A 283 26.80 -7.78 4.13
CA PHE A 283 27.87 -6.78 4.00
C PHE A 283 28.70 -6.62 5.29
N SER A 284 28.07 -6.72 6.46
CA SER A 284 28.79 -6.67 7.75
C SER A 284 29.58 -7.95 8.04
N ARG A 285 29.32 -9.05 7.32
CA ARG A 285 29.88 -10.40 7.56
C ARG A 285 29.70 -10.85 9.01
N ARG A 286 28.61 -10.46 9.65
CA ARG A 286 28.27 -10.80 11.03
C ARG A 286 26.84 -11.31 11.13
N PRO A 287 26.59 -12.28 12.01
CA PRO A 287 25.21 -12.71 12.26
C PRO A 287 24.41 -11.56 12.85
N LEU A 288 23.15 -11.43 12.39
CA LEU A 288 22.24 -10.41 12.91
C LEU A 288 21.90 -10.71 14.38
N PHE A 289 22.08 -9.69 15.22
CA PHE A 289 21.70 -9.77 16.62
C PHE A 289 20.16 -9.85 16.73
N GLY A 290 19.67 -10.78 17.58
CA GLY A 290 18.24 -10.86 17.84
C GLY A 290 17.39 -11.38 16.68
N TYR A 291 17.94 -12.24 15.80
CA TYR A 291 17.24 -12.79 14.64
C TYR A 291 15.76 -13.15 14.92
N MET A 292 15.48 -13.88 16.01
CA MET A 292 14.12 -14.31 16.34
C MET A 292 13.20 -13.14 16.70
N PHE A 293 13.74 -12.11 17.35
CA PHE A 293 12.95 -10.90 17.64
C PHE A 293 12.59 -10.14 16.35
N ILE A 294 13.50 -10.05 15.38
CA ILE A 294 13.25 -9.42 14.08
C ILE A 294 12.20 -10.23 13.29
N ALA A 295 12.35 -11.55 13.24
CA ALA A 295 11.40 -12.43 12.58
C ALA A 295 9.99 -12.33 13.21
N MET A 296 9.90 -12.39 14.54
CA MET A 296 8.62 -12.29 15.24
C MET A 296 8.02 -10.88 15.17
N SER A 297 8.84 -9.82 15.12
CA SER A 297 8.33 -8.46 14.93
C SER A 297 7.63 -8.29 13.57
N SER A 298 8.12 -8.94 12.51
CA SER A 298 7.46 -8.93 11.20
C SER A 298 6.06 -9.56 11.26
N VAL A 299 5.92 -10.68 11.97
CA VAL A 299 4.61 -11.33 12.19
C VAL A 299 3.73 -10.48 13.09
N ALA A 300 4.29 -9.91 14.16
CA ALA A 300 3.55 -9.02 15.05
C ALA A 300 3.02 -7.79 14.32
N LEU A 301 3.82 -7.15 13.47
CA LEU A 301 3.39 -6.03 12.64
C LEU A 301 2.27 -6.43 11.67
N ALA A 302 2.34 -7.63 11.08
CA ALA A 302 1.29 -8.14 10.21
C ALA A 302 -0.06 -8.31 10.94
N LEU A 303 -0.04 -8.71 12.21
CA LEU A 303 -1.25 -8.92 13.01
C LEU A 303 -1.74 -7.64 13.68
N LEU A 304 -0.83 -6.86 14.28
CA LEU A 304 -1.16 -5.63 14.99
C LEU A 304 -1.48 -4.46 14.04
N GLY A 305 -1.10 -4.56 12.77
CA GLY A 305 -1.41 -3.57 11.73
C GLY A 305 -2.89 -3.47 11.38
N PHE A 306 -3.74 -4.38 11.84
CA PHE A 306 -5.18 -4.27 11.65
C PHE A 306 -5.79 -3.23 12.61
N PRO A 307 -6.66 -2.32 12.14
CA PRO A 307 -7.10 -1.13 12.84
C PRO A 307 -7.61 -1.26 14.28
N PRO A 308 -8.36 -2.29 14.68
CA PRO A 308 -8.88 -2.36 16.06
C PRO A 308 -7.78 -2.39 17.12
N LEU A 309 -6.67 -3.09 16.81
CA LEU A 309 -5.50 -3.15 17.69
C LEU A 309 -4.61 -1.91 17.56
N MET A 310 -4.55 -1.30 16.37
CA MET A 310 -3.73 -0.14 16.10
C MET A 310 -4.26 1.12 16.78
N PHE A 311 -5.58 1.39 16.78
CA PHE A 311 -6.16 2.54 17.45
C PHE A 311 -5.80 2.57 18.94
N PHE A 312 -5.84 1.44 19.61
CA PHE A 312 -5.46 1.33 21.02
C PHE A 312 -3.95 1.41 21.25
N THR A 313 -3.14 0.79 20.39
CA THR A 313 -1.68 0.76 20.59
C THR A 313 -0.99 2.04 20.12
N VAL A 314 -1.36 2.61 18.97
CA VAL A 314 -0.74 3.85 18.45
C VAL A 314 -1.22 5.06 19.24
N ALA A 315 -2.49 5.13 19.62
CA ALA A 315 -2.98 6.19 20.51
C ALA A 315 -2.30 6.09 21.89
N ALA A 316 -2.17 4.89 22.45
CA ALA A 316 -1.51 4.70 23.74
C ALA A 316 0.01 4.92 23.68
N LEU A 317 0.68 4.48 22.60
CA LEU A 317 2.12 4.69 22.40
C LEU A 317 2.43 6.13 22.01
N ASN A 318 1.62 6.75 21.15
CA ASN A 318 1.83 8.13 20.74
C ASN A 318 1.59 9.11 21.92
N THR A 319 0.56 8.88 22.73
CA THR A 319 0.36 9.65 23.97
C THR A 319 1.48 9.44 24.98
N ARG A 320 1.97 8.21 25.18
CA ARG A 320 3.11 7.95 26.08
C ARG A 320 4.42 8.48 25.54
N PHE A 321 4.66 8.36 24.23
CA PHE A 321 5.88 8.85 23.58
C PHE A 321 5.90 10.40 23.52
N GLN A 322 4.78 11.03 23.20
CA GLN A 322 4.63 12.48 23.27
C GLN A 322 4.75 13.00 24.70
N PHE A 323 4.16 12.32 25.67
CA PHE A 323 4.31 12.65 27.09
C PHE A 323 5.76 12.48 27.56
N TRP A 324 6.45 11.42 27.11
CA TRP A 324 7.86 11.18 27.45
C TRP A 324 8.80 12.23 26.82
N ILE A 325 8.59 12.58 25.55
CA ILE A 325 9.32 13.66 24.88
C ILE A 325 9.07 15.00 25.56
N HIS A 326 7.81 15.34 25.84
CA HIS A 326 7.48 16.58 26.51
C HIS A 326 8.06 16.67 27.93
N THR A 327 8.01 15.61 28.71
CA THR A 327 8.56 15.60 30.06
C THR A 327 10.08 15.58 30.08
N ARG A 328 10.76 14.88 29.16
CA ARG A 328 12.24 14.79 29.15
C ARG A 328 12.92 15.95 28.44
N LEU A 329 12.42 16.38 27.28
CA LEU A 329 13.04 17.49 26.54
C LEU A 329 12.74 18.87 27.13
N LEU A 330 11.57 19.07 27.72
CA LEU A 330 11.22 20.35 28.35
C LEU A 330 11.73 20.48 29.81
N SER A 331 11.97 19.35 30.49
CA SER A 331 12.55 19.40 31.87
C SER A 331 14.05 19.72 31.88
N THR A 332 14.74 19.58 30.75
CA THR A 332 16.17 19.92 30.62
C THR A 332 16.43 21.37 30.20
N SER A 333 15.38 22.12 29.80
CA SER A 333 15.52 23.47 29.26
C SER A 333 14.88 24.59 30.12
N THR A 334 14.28 24.26 31.26
CA THR A 334 13.71 25.30 32.18
C THR A 334 14.45 25.35 33.50
N PRO A 335 14.91 26.55 33.94
CA PRO A 335 15.38 26.75 35.31
C PRO A 335 14.26 26.43 36.29
N SER A 336 14.61 25.78 37.39
CA SER A 336 13.76 25.13 38.40
C SER A 336 12.78 26.06 39.18
N GLY A 337 12.03 26.89 38.52
CA GLY A 337 11.08 27.76 39.16
C GLY A 337 9.78 28.05 38.40
N CYS A 338 9.76 27.84 37.09
CA CYS A 338 8.62 28.25 36.23
C CYS A 338 7.70 27.10 35.77
N SER A 339 8.19 25.87 35.77
CA SER A 339 7.48 24.74 35.16
C SER A 339 6.29 24.21 35.96
N ALA A 340 6.29 24.37 37.28
CA ALA A 340 5.24 23.79 38.14
C ALA A 340 3.91 24.54 38.06
N ARG A 341 3.93 25.80 37.64
CA ARG A 341 2.71 26.63 37.55
C ARG A 341 2.00 26.47 36.21
N ILE A 342 2.75 26.42 35.11
CA ILE A 342 2.18 26.32 33.75
C ILE A 342 1.58 24.90 33.48
N ALA A 343 2.15 23.86 34.07
CA ALA A 343 1.62 22.50 33.94
C ALA A 343 0.30 22.30 34.70
N ARG A 344 0.09 23.02 35.82
CA ARG A 344 -1.11 22.87 36.62
C ARG A 344 -2.32 23.57 35.98
N ASP A 345 -2.10 24.70 35.29
CA ASP A 345 -3.18 25.48 34.65
C ASP A 345 -3.65 24.89 33.31
N ARG A 346 -2.83 24.06 32.63
CA ARG A 346 -3.24 23.37 31.39
C ARG A 346 -4.02 22.06 31.62
N PHE A 347 -3.87 21.43 32.77
CA PHE A 347 -4.54 20.17 33.08
C PHE A 347 -5.89 20.34 33.80
N SER A 348 -6.20 21.53 34.35
CA SER A 348 -7.44 21.74 35.10
C SER A 348 -8.65 22.07 34.22
N GLY A 349 -8.49 22.32 32.93
CA GLY A 349 -9.62 22.60 32.02
C GLY A 349 -10.56 23.73 32.44
N VAL A 350 -10.20 24.48 33.47
CA VAL A 350 -11.00 25.58 34.03
C VAL A 350 -10.34 26.88 33.62
N MET A 351 -10.89 27.52 32.61
CA MET A 351 -10.58 28.95 32.39
C MET A 351 -10.91 29.76 33.66
N PRO A 352 -10.00 30.65 34.12
CA PRO A 352 -10.32 31.56 35.23
C PRO A 352 -11.51 32.41 34.82
N ARG A 353 -12.56 32.38 35.62
CA ARG A 353 -13.80 33.17 35.42
C ARG A 353 -13.58 34.69 35.30
N SER A 354 -12.38 35.20 35.51
CA SER A 354 -12.06 36.62 35.46
C SER A 354 -11.84 37.19 34.04
N GLU A 355 -11.56 36.37 33.02
CA GLU A 355 -11.38 36.89 31.65
C GLU A 355 -12.67 36.87 30.82
N ALA A 356 -13.62 36.02 31.14
CA ALA A 356 -14.92 35.96 30.44
C ALA A 356 -15.78 37.23 30.73
N SER A 357 -15.65 37.83 31.90
CA SER A 357 -16.39 39.05 32.24
C SER A 357 -15.82 40.34 31.61
N ARG A 358 -14.53 40.38 31.27
CA ARG A 358 -13.92 41.55 30.60
C ARG A 358 -14.16 41.59 29.08
N ARG A 359 -14.40 40.49 28.43
CA ARG A 359 -14.76 40.51 26.99
C ARG A 359 -16.21 40.84 26.72
N PHE A 360 -17.11 40.65 27.68
CA PHE A 360 -18.53 40.98 27.51
C PHE A 360 -18.84 42.46 27.83
N SER A 361 -17.98 43.16 28.56
CA SER A 361 -18.19 44.61 28.90
C SER A 361 -17.57 45.55 27.85
N MET A 362 -16.73 45.10 26.92
CA MET A 362 -16.16 45.93 25.84
C MET A 362 -16.93 45.83 24.51
N SER A 363 -17.97 45.00 24.43
CA SER A 363 -18.78 44.82 23.21
C SER A 363 -20.08 45.64 23.19
N SER A 364 -20.40 46.38 24.24
CA SER A 364 -21.69 47.12 24.35
C SER A 364 -21.60 48.63 24.25
N SER A 365 -20.45 49.21 23.87
CA SER A 365 -20.29 50.67 23.80
C SER A 365 -19.84 51.24 22.47
N ASN A 366 -20.09 50.56 21.34
CA ASN A 366 -19.85 51.18 20.03
C ASN A 366 -20.81 50.61 18.96
N SER A 367 -22.10 50.92 19.06
CA SER A 367 -23.06 50.79 17.96
C SER A 367 -23.63 52.19 17.65
N GLY A 368 -22.92 52.91 16.79
CA GLY A 368 -23.50 54.00 16.04
C GLY A 368 -24.41 53.48 14.94
N PRO A 369 -25.44 54.23 14.50
CA PRO A 369 -26.41 53.74 13.53
C PRO A 369 -25.77 53.53 12.14
N PRO A 370 -26.27 52.58 11.33
CA PRO A 370 -25.75 52.34 9.99
C PRO A 370 -26.09 53.46 9.02
N PRO A 371 -25.23 53.81 8.07
CA PRO A 371 -25.52 54.83 7.05
C PRO A 371 -26.57 54.31 6.04
N ASP A 372 -27.50 55.19 5.67
CA ASP A 372 -28.56 55.03 4.69
C ASP A 372 -28.08 54.49 3.33
N ILE A 373 -28.56 53.32 2.94
CA ILE A 373 -28.48 52.80 1.59
C ILE A 373 -29.69 53.33 0.77
N ALA A 374 -29.66 54.63 0.46
CA ALA A 374 -30.60 55.24 -0.44
C ALA A 374 -29.94 56.34 -1.30
N ARG A 375 -28.92 56.01 -2.07
CA ARG A 375 -28.45 56.83 -3.21
C ARG A 375 -27.34 56.10 -4.04
N MET A 376 -27.76 55.18 -4.85
CA MET A 376 -27.03 54.77 -6.07
C MET A 376 -27.93 53.97 -6.99
N ARG A 377 -29.03 54.62 -7.48
CA ARG A 377 -29.66 54.34 -8.74
C ARG A 377 -29.82 55.65 -9.48
N SER A 378 -28.84 55.99 -10.32
CA SER A 378 -28.94 56.80 -11.53
C SER A 378 -27.56 57.41 -11.83
N LYS A 379 -26.78 56.75 -12.64
CA LYS A 379 -26.15 57.28 -13.83
C LYS A 379 -25.46 56.13 -14.56
#